data_3a22a609db287c5a65c2207b2b817417
#
_entry.id   3a22a609db287c5a65c2207b2b817417
#
_cell.length_a   1.000
_cell.length_b   1.000
_cell.length_c   1.000
_cell.angle_alpha   90.00
_cell.angle_beta   90.00
_cell.angle_gamma   90.00
#
_symmetry.space_group_name_H-M   'P 1'
#
loop_
_entity.id
_entity.type
_entity.pdbx_description
1 polymer ?
#
loop_
_entity_poly.entity_id
_entity_poly.type
_entity_poly.pdbx_seq_one_letter_code
_entity_poly.pdbx_strand_id
1 'polypeptide(L)'
;MAKSTSILDLIYALRETDRSAGFFRPIVEAKDLTWHFEICEFDKLGLLVNHIEIKAHKASPLSLEKQSELLKNQITYLEEFTLIEYDHTNAALLLRSRVPQRLGNTAIYYEILLKGGNQLRFARYEFDQAIGRRRVLPANLSRQTFERLLVDFESLFSHP
;
A
#
# COMPACT_ATOMS: atom_id res chain seq x y z
N MET A 1 -18.18 -24.02 8.71
CA MET A 1 -16.86 -23.48 8.41
C MET A 1 -16.66 -22.14 9.11
N ALA A 2 -15.56 -22.01 9.81
CA ALA A 2 -15.22 -20.74 10.41
C ALA A 2 -14.83 -19.74 9.31
N LYS A 3 -15.37 -18.54 9.37
CA LYS A 3 -14.92 -17.46 8.50
C LYS A 3 -13.49 -17.08 8.85
N SER A 4 -12.61 -16.97 7.87
CA SER A 4 -11.29 -16.41 8.13
C SER A 4 -11.45 -14.94 8.52
N THR A 5 -10.76 -14.52 9.58
CA THR A 5 -10.76 -13.13 10.01
C THR A 5 -10.02 -12.31 8.97
N SER A 6 -10.64 -11.24 8.47
CA SER A 6 -9.98 -10.36 7.51
C SER A 6 -8.88 -9.56 8.20
N ILE A 7 -7.89 -9.11 7.40
CA ILE A 7 -6.82 -8.26 7.90
C ILE A 7 -7.40 -6.98 8.51
N LEU A 8 -8.41 -6.43 7.87
CA LEU A 8 -9.09 -5.22 8.37
C LEU A 8 -9.69 -5.45 9.76
N ASP A 9 -10.35 -6.59 9.98
CA ASP A 9 -10.90 -6.93 11.29
C ASP A 9 -9.82 -7.05 12.36
N LEU A 10 -8.67 -7.63 12.01
CA LEU A 10 -7.53 -7.70 12.92
C LEU A 10 -7.00 -6.32 13.28
N ILE A 11 -6.94 -5.40 12.32
CA ILE A 11 -6.51 -4.03 12.56
C ILE A 11 -7.46 -3.32 13.52
N TYR A 12 -8.78 -3.45 13.32
CA TYR A 12 -9.76 -2.84 14.21
C TYR A 12 -9.68 -3.43 15.61
N ALA A 13 -9.48 -4.74 15.73
CA ALA A 13 -9.34 -5.39 17.05
C ALA A 13 -8.08 -4.88 17.78
N LEU A 14 -6.97 -4.74 17.07
CA LEU A 14 -5.74 -4.20 17.65
C LEU A 14 -5.92 -2.75 18.11
N ARG A 15 -6.68 -1.95 17.35
CA ARG A 15 -6.93 -0.54 17.72
C ARG A 15 -7.72 -0.42 19.01
N GLU A 16 -8.66 -1.31 19.25
CA GLU A 16 -9.43 -1.29 20.49
C GLU A 16 -8.57 -1.47 21.74
N THR A 17 -7.45 -2.19 21.61
CA THR A 17 -6.51 -2.41 22.72
C THR A 17 -5.40 -1.38 22.79
N ASP A 18 -5.09 -0.71 21.69
CA ASP A 18 -4.04 0.31 21.64
C ASP A 18 -4.65 1.69 21.91
N ARG A 19 -4.35 2.25 23.08
CA ARG A 19 -4.83 3.56 23.50
C ARG A 19 -3.75 4.64 23.40
N SER A 20 -2.62 4.33 22.75
CA SER A 20 -1.54 5.30 22.60
C SER A 20 -2.00 6.50 21.76
N ALA A 21 -1.50 7.69 22.13
CA ALA A 21 -1.72 8.89 21.34
C ALA A 21 -0.76 8.89 20.14
N GLY A 22 -1.22 9.44 19.00
CA GLY A 22 -0.42 9.55 17.79
C GLY A 22 -0.71 8.46 16.78
N PHE A 23 0.29 8.10 15.99
CA PHE A 23 0.13 7.13 14.93
C PHE A 23 -0.07 5.72 15.46
N PHE A 24 -1.01 5.03 14.85
CA PHE A 24 -1.26 3.61 15.11
C PHE A 24 -0.47 2.79 14.09
N ARG A 25 0.40 1.89 14.60
CA ARG A 25 1.30 1.09 13.76
C ARG A 25 1.10 -0.40 13.99
N PRO A 26 -0.04 -0.97 13.56
CA PRO A 26 -0.27 -2.39 13.74
C PRO A 26 0.62 -3.23 12.84
N ILE A 27 1.05 -4.39 13.35
CA ILE A 27 1.74 -5.42 12.60
C ILE A 27 0.83 -6.65 12.60
N VAL A 28 0.51 -7.15 11.42
CA VAL A 28 -0.39 -8.29 11.28
C VAL A 28 0.32 -9.38 10.49
N GLU A 29 0.33 -10.60 11.02
CA GLU A 29 0.83 -11.77 10.31
C GLU A 29 -0.34 -12.64 9.88
N ALA A 30 -0.44 -12.88 8.59
CA ALA A 30 -1.50 -13.70 8.01
C ALA A 30 -1.05 -14.25 6.66
N LYS A 31 -1.34 -15.52 6.38
CA LYS A 31 -1.10 -16.15 5.06
C LYS A 31 0.33 -16.02 4.56
N ASP A 32 1.32 -16.25 5.44
CA ASP A 32 2.75 -16.13 5.16
C ASP A 32 3.21 -14.73 4.75
N LEU A 33 2.42 -13.72 5.09
CA LEU A 33 2.74 -12.32 4.89
C LEU A 33 2.83 -11.60 6.23
N THR A 34 3.78 -10.67 6.35
CA THR A 34 3.83 -9.73 7.46
C THR A 34 3.43 -8.36 6.92
N TRP A 35 2.37 -7.81 7.47
CA TRP A 35 1.82 -6.51 7.12
C TRP A 35 2.22 -5.47 8.15
N HIS A 36 2.79 -4.36 7.70
CA HIS A 36 3.07 -3.21 8.55
C HIS A 36 2.24 -2.03 8.05
N PHE A 37 1.51 -1.41 8.97
CA PHE A 37 0.69 -0.24 8.64
C PHE A 37 1.12 0.94 9.50
N GLU A 38 1.00 2.14 8.96
CA GLU A 38 1.01 3.36 9.77
C GLU A 38 -0.29 4.11 9.46
N ILE A 39 -1.14 4.21 10.48
CA ILE A 39 -2.49 4.77 10.37
C ILE A 39 -2.59 6.00 11.26
N CYS A 40 -2.95 7.15 10.66
CA CYS A 40 -3.11 8.41 11.40
C CYS A 40 -4.41 8.46 12.15
N GLU A 41 -5.50 8.12 11.46
CA GLU A 41 -6.85 8.13 11.99
C GLU A 41 -7.67 7.03 11.34
N PHE A 42 -8.66 6.53 12.06
CA PHE A 42 -9.65 5.67 11.45
C PHE A 42 -10.94 5.68 12.26
N ASP A 43 -12.04 5.50 11.56
CA ASP A 43 -13.38 5.41 12.13
C ASP A 43 -14.18 4.33 11.38
N LYS A 44 -15.49 4.32 11.54
CA LYS A 44 -16.36 3.35 10.88
C LYS A 44 -16.41 3.50 9.36
N LEU A 45 -16.09 4.69 8.84
CA LEU A 45 -16.23 5.02 7.43
C LEU A 45 -14.94 4.83 6.65
N GLY A 46 -13.79 5.05 7.28
CA GLY A 46 -12.54 4.98 6.56
C GLY A 46 -11.31 5.15 7.44
N LEU A 47 -10.17 5.24 6.77
CA LEU A 47 -8.86 5.33 7.40
C LEU A 47 -8.02 6.40 6.71
N LEU A 48 -7.18 7.08 7.50
CA LEU A 48 -6.09 7.90 6.98
C LEU A 48 -4.80 7.10 7.16
N VAL A 49 -4.22 6.65 6.05
CA VAL A 49 -3.11 5.71 6.04
C VAL A 49 -1.87 6.38 5.48
N ASN A 50 -0.78 6.39 6.26
CA ASN A 50 0.49 6.91 5.80
C ASN A 50 1.20 5.93 4.87
N HIS A 51 1.24 4.65 5.26
CA HIS A 51 1.81 3.63 4.39
C HIS A 51 1.31 2.23 4.75
N ILE A 52 1.45 1.35 3.77
CA ILE A 52 1.24 -0.09 3.89
C ILE A 52 2.51 -0.76 3.40
N GLU A 53 3.10 -1.63 4.20
CA GLU A 53 4.26 -2.43 3.81
C GLU A 53 3.95 -3.91 3.99
N ILE A 54 4.41 -4.71 3.03
CA ILE A 54 4.26 -6.16 3.08
C ILE A 54 5.64 -6.79 2.91
N LYS A 55 5.92 -7.78 3.75
CA LYS A 55 7.04 -8.71 3.57
C LYS A 55 6.47 -10.11 3.47
N ALA A 56 6.70 -10.76 2.33
CA ALA A 56 6.33 -12.15 2.15
C ALA A 56 7.45 -13.06 2.64
N HIS A 57 7.08 -14.15 3.30
CA HIS A 57 8.05 -15.15 3.76
C HIS A 57 8.69 -15.89 2.58
N LYS A 58 7.98 -15.97 1.46
CA LYS A 58 8.47 -16.51 0.20
C LYS A 58 8.29 -15.49 -0.90
N ALA A 59 9.23 -15.47 -1.85
CA ALA A 59 9.09 -14.62 -3.02
C ALA A 59 7.83 -14.99 -3.79
N SER A 60 7.21 -13.98 -4.42
CA SER A 60 6.09 -14.20 -5.31
C SER A 60 6.47 -15.16 -6.45
N PRO A 61 5.58 -16.06 -6.88
CA PRO A 61 5.84 -16.86 -8.07
C PRO A 61 5.83 -16.03 -9.35
N LEU A 62 5.36 -14.78 -9.27
CA LEU A 62 5.32 -13.86 -10.40
C LEU A 62 6.61 -13.06 -10.48
N SER A 63 7.10 -12.80 -11.70
CA SER A 63 8.19 -11.85 -11.92
C SER A 63 7.76 -10.44 -11.51
N LEU A 64 8.71 -9.55 -11.27
CA LEU A 64 8.39 -8.15 -10.95
C LEU A 64 7.55 -7.50 -12.05
N GLU A 65 7.84 -7.81 -13.31
CA GLU A 65 7.09 -7.30 -14.44
C GLU A 65 5.64 -7.76 -14.40
N LYS A 66 5.40 -9.04 -14.13
CA LYS A 66 4.04 -9.59 -14.00
C LYS A 66 3.33 -9.05 -12.77
N GLN A 67 4.05 -8.87 -11.66
CA GLN A 67 3.49 -8.23 -10.47
C GLN A 67 3.00 -6.82 -10.80
N SER A 68 3.80 -6.04 -11.52
CA SER A 68 3.41 -4.68 -11.89
C SER A 68 2.21 -4.65 -12.83
N GLU A 69 2.16 -5.56 -13.81
CA GLU A 69 1.01 -5.66 -14.72
C GLU A 69 -0.27 -6.03 -13.96
N LEU A 70 -0.17 -6.97 -13.04
CA LEU A 70 -1.31 -7.39 -12.23
C LEU A 70 -1.86 -6.22 -11.40
N LEU A 71 -0.98 -5.47 -10.73
CA LEU A 71 -1.40 -4.31 -9.94
C LEU A 71 -2.01 -3.21 -10.81
N LYS A 72 -1.41 -2.90 -11.95
CA LYS A 72 -1.93 -1.89 -12.88
C LYS A 72 -3.33 -2.24 -13.36
N ASN A 73 -3.58 -3.53 -13.60
CA ASN A 73 -4.89 -3.98 -14.08
C ASN A 73 -5.94 -4.06 -12.97
N GLN A 74 -5.55 -4.38 -11.75
CA GLN A 74 -6.46 -4.54 -10.62
C GLN A 74 -6.75 -3.25 -9.89
N ILE A 75 -5.75 -2.40 -9.66
CA ILE A 75 -5.93 -1.17 -8.90
C ILE A 75 -6.30 -0.03 -9.84
N THR A 76 -7.56 -0.02 -10.27
CA THR A 76 -8.11 1.02 -11.14
C THR A 76 -9.00 2.00 -10.37
N TYR A 77 -9.38 1.62 -9.16
CA TYR A 77 -10.32 2.37 -8.32
C TYR A 77 -9.68 3.50 -7.50
N LEU A 78 -8.35 3.56 -7.42
CA LEU A 78 -7.64 4.70 -6.85
C LEU A 78 -7.28 5.70 -7.95
N GLU A 79 -6.36 5.31 -8.79
CA GLU A 79 -5.89 6.05 -9.95
C GLU A 79 -5.21 5.07 -10.88
N GLU A 80 -4.96 5.48 -12.11
CA GLU A 80 -4.20 4.67 -13.07
C GLU A 80 -2.71 4.73 -12.72
N PHE A 81 -2.08 3.57 -12.54
CA PHE A 81 -0.65 3.46 -12.26
C PHE A 81 0.15 3.22 -13.52
N THR A 82 1.34 3.81 -13.58
CA THR A 82 2.30 3.59 -14.67
C THR A 82 3.65 3.19 -14.10
N LEU A 83 4.43 2.47 -14.90
CA LEU A 83 5.80 2.12 -14.55
C LEU A 83 6.69 3.36 -14.69
N ILE A 84 7.36 3.72 -13.59
CA ILE A 84 8.28 4.87 -13.56
C ILE A 84 9.72 4.40 -13.71
N GLU A 85 10.09 3.33 -13.00
CA GLU A 85 11.46 2.84 -12.99
C GLU A 85 11.50 1.35 -12.73
N TYR A 86 12.39 0.67 -13.41
CA TYR A 86 12.72 -0.73 -13.13
C TYR A 86 14.23 -0.87 -13.00
N ASP A 87 14.69 -1.09 -11.79
CA ASP A 87 16.10 -1.31 -11.47
C ASP A 87 16.35 -2.83 -11.44
N HIS A 88 16.86 -3.37 -12.53
CA HIS A 88 17.12 -4.80 -12.65
C HIS A 88 18.20 -5.27 -11.69
N THR A 89 19.20 -4.44 -11.44
CA THR A 89 20.33 -4.78 -10.56
C THR A 89 19.88 -5.00 -9.13
N ASN A 90 19.02 -4.13 -8.62
CA ASN A 90 18.51 -4.19 -7.25
C ASN A 90 17.16 -4.88 -7.14
N ALA A 91 16.63 -5.41 -8.24
CA ALA A 91 15.33 -6.04 -8.30
C ALA A 91 14.25 -5.16 -7.67
N ALA A 92 14.19 -3.90 -8.10
CA ALA A 92 13.23 -2.92 -7.59
C ALA A 92 12.45 -2.30 -8.75
N LEU A 93 11.12 -2.20 -8.58
CA LEU A 93 10.24 -1.66 -9.60
C LEU A 93 9.31 -0.65 -8.95
N LEU A 94 9.18 0.52 -9.58
CA LEU A 94 8.41 1.64 -9.05
C LEU A 94 7.23 1.95 -9.94
N LEU A 95 6.03 1.91 -9.37
CA LEU A 95 4.80 2.36 -10.01
C LEU A 95 4.35 3.66 -9.35
N ARG A 96 3.78 4.56 -10.16
CA ARG A 96 3.24 5.82 -9.65
C ARG A 96 1.94 6.14 -10.37
N SER A 97 1.01 6.81 -9.70
CA SER A 97 -0.22 7.24 -10.33
C SER A 97 0.08 8.20 -11.48
N ARG A 98 -0.59 8.00 -12.61
CA ARG A 98 -0.27 8.60 -13.90
C ARG A 98 -0.47 10.11 -13.95
N VAL A 99 -1.57 10.58 -13.36
CA VAL A 99 -1.93 12.00 -13.40
C VAL A 99 -1.89 12.55 -11.99
N PRO A 100 -0.74 13.10 -11.54
CA PRO A 100 -0.70 13.70 -10.22
C PRO A 100 -1.62 14.92 -10.17
N GLN A 101 -2.33 15.06 -9.07
CA GLN A 101 -3.08 16.27 -8.81
C GLN A 101 -2.08 17.39 -8.57
N ARG A 102 -2.27 18.50 -9.29
CA ARG A 102 -1.40 19.65 -9.14
C ARG A 102 -2.15 20.81 -8.49
N LEU A 103 -1.60 21.31 -7.40
CA LEU A 103 -2.07 22.52 -6.73
C LEU A 103 -0.90 23.49 -6.67
N GLY A 104 -0.86 24.44 -7.63
CA GLY A 104 0.27 25.35 -7.74
C GLY A 104 1.55 24.60 -8.09
N ASN A 105 2.54 24.67 -7.20
CA ASN A 105 3.83 24.02 -7.37
C ASN A 105 3.89 22.61 -6.75
N THR A 106 2.76 22.08 -6.25
CA THR A 106 2.74 20.77 -5.62
C THR A 106 2.10 19.73 -6.51
N ALA A 107 2.63 18.52 -6.48
CA ALA A 107 2.08 17.35 -7.16
C ALA A 107 1.78 16.27 -6.12
N ILE A 108 0.58 15.69 -6.19
CA ILE A 108 0.14 14.65 -5.25
C ILE A 108 -0.07 13.36 -6.04
N TYR A 109 0.53 12.25 -5.58
CA TYR A 109 0.45 10.97 -6.27
C TYR A 109 0.56 9.79 -5.31
N TYR A 110 0.03 8.66 -5.74
CA TYR A 110 0.26 7.37 -5.07
C TYR A 110 1.49 6.70 -5.67
N GLU A 111 2.18 5.90 -4.87
CA GLU A 111 3.36 5.17 -5.29
C GLU A 111 3.38 3.77 -4.71
N ILE A 112 3.73 2.80 -5.55
CA ILE A 112 3.94 1.41 -5.13
C ILE A 112 5.36 1.03 -5.50
N LEU A 113 6.12 0.59 -4.50
CA LEU A 113 7.47 0.07 -4.68
C LEU A 113 7.44 -1.44 -4.48
N LEU A 114 7.88 -2.19 -5.49
CA LEU A 114 8.08 -3.64 -5.41
C LEU A 114 9.57 -3.90 -5.32
N LYS A 115 9.99 -4.75 -4.38
CA LYS A 115 11.40 -5.01 -4.17
C LYS A 115 11.66 -6.48 -3.88
N GLY A 116 12.61 -7.07 -4.61
CA GLY A 116 13.11 -8.41 -4.34
C GLY A 116 12.11 -9.53 -4.56
N GLY A 117 10.96 -9.26 -5.12
CA GLY A 117 9.90 -10.25 -5.31
C GLY A 117 9.13 -10.61 -4.05
N ASN A 118 9.53 -10.10 -2.88
CA ASN A 118 8.91 -10.43 -1.61
C ASN A 118 8.52 -9.21 -0.76
N GLN A 119 8.67 -8.00 -1.29
CA GLN A 119 8.35 -6.78 -0.56
C GLN A 119 7.51 -5.85 -1.42
N LEU A 120 6.56 -5.18 -0.76
CA LEU A 120 5.72 -4.16 -1.38
C LEU A 120 5.59 -3.00 -0.40
N ARG A 121 5.67 -1.78 -0.89
CA ARG A 121 5.37 -0.58 -0.11
C ARG A 121 4.42 0.31 -0.89
N PHE A 122 3.37 0.77 -0.22
CA PHE A 122 2.38 1.70 -0.77
C PHE A 122 2.34 2.95 0.10
N ALA A 123 2.36 4.12 -0.55
CA ALA A 123 2.21 5.40 0.13
C ALA A 123 1.70 6.45 -0.85
N ARG A 124 1.19 7.56 -0.30
CA ARG A 124 0.83 8.75 -1.05
C ARG A 124 1.81 9.85 -0.70
N TYR A 125 2.23 10.61 -1.71
CA TYR A 125 3.22 11.67 -1.53
C TYR A 125 2.73 12.99 -2.08
N GLU A 126 3.19 14.06 -1.45
CA GLU A 126 3.09 15.41 -1.96
C GLU A 126 4.51 15.88 -2.29
N PHE A 127 4.75 16.23 -3.54
CA PHE A 127 6.03 16.74 -4.00
C PHE A 127 5.92 18.24 -4.25
N ASP A 128 6.79 19.02 -3.60
CA ASP A 128 6.84 20.47 -3.78
C ASP A 128 8.00 20.81 -4.73
N GLN A 129 7.66 21.27 -5.93
CA GLN A 129 8.64 21.58 -6.96
C GLN A 129 9.50 22.79 -6.58
N ALA A 130 8.98 23.73 -5.78
CA ALA A 130 9.71 24.92 -5.38
C ALA A 130 10.91 24.58 -4.49
N ILE A 131 10.79 23.57 -3.63
CA ILE A 131 11.86 23.16 -2.71
C ILE A 131 12.50 21.82 -3.08
N GLY A 132 11.97 21.13 -4.09
CA GLY A 132 12.50 19.84 -4.54
C GLY A 132 12.38 18.73 -3.53
N ARG A 133 11.38 18.74 -2.65
CA ARG A 133 11.19 17.76 -1.60
C ARG A 133 9.80 17.17 -1.64
N ARG A 134 9.71 15.88 -1.23
CA ARG A 134 8.43 15.22 -1.04
C ARG A 134 8.22 14.85 0.41
N ARG A 135 6.98 14.77 0.80
CA ARG A 135 6.55 14.28 2.12
C ARG A 135 5.41 13.28 1.95
N VAL A 136 5.29 12.39 2.92
CA VAL A 136 4.15 11.48 2.94
C VAL A 136 2.89 12.28 3.23
N LEU A 137 1.87 12.05 2.40
CA LEU A 137 0.55 12.61 2.58
C LEU A 137 -0.39 11.45 2.93
N PRO A 138 -1.13 11.51 4.04
CA PRO A 138 -2.03 10.41 4.38
C PRO A 138 -3.04 10.14 3.27
N ALA A 139 -3.19 8.87 2.89
CA ALA A 139 -4.21 8.44 1.95
C ALA A 139 -5.53 8.29 2.68
N ASN A 140 -6.55 9.03 2.24
CA ASN A 140 -7.90 8.91 2.78
C ASN A 140 -8.62 7.80 2.02
N LEU A 141 -8.75 6.65 2.64
CA LEU A 141 -9.34 5.46 2.02
C LEU A 141 -10.63 5.10 2.76
N SER A 142 -11.71 4.89 2.00
CA SER A 142 -12.91 4.29 2.58
C SER A 142 -12.56 2.89 3.08
N ARG A 143 -13.34 2.39 4.04
CA ARG A 143 -13.16 1.03 4.55
C ARG A 143 -13.18 0.01 3.42
N GLN A 144 -14.12 0.15 2.49
CA GLN A 144 -14.26 -0.77 1.35
C GLN A 144 -13.05 -0.70 0.40
N THR A 145 -12.57 0.50 0.08
CA THR A 145 -11.40 0.69 -0.78
C THR A 145 -10.15 0.12 -0.12
N PHE A 146 -9.97 0.36 1.17
CA PHE A 146 -8.84 -0.18 1.92
C PHE A 146 -8.83 -1.71 1.90
N GLU A 147 -9.99 -2.32 2.17
CA GLU A 147 -10.12 -3.77 2.16
C GLU A 147 -9.82 -4.37 0.78
N ARG A 148 -10.32 -3.74 -0.27
CA ARG A 148 -10.04 -4.14 -1.65
C ARG A 148 -8.57 -4.05 -2.00
N LEU A 149 -7.92 -2.98 -1.55
CA LEU A 149 -6.49 -2.75 -1.77
C LEU A 149 -5.64 -3.86 -1.12
N LEU A 150 -6.00 -4.26 0.10
CA LEU A 150 -5.30 -5.35 0.80
C LEU A 150 -5.43 -6.67 0.05
N VAL A 151 -6.62 -6.96 -0.48
CA VAL A 151 -6.85 -8.18 -1.27
C VAL A 151 -6.00 -8.17 -2.54
N ASP A 152 -5.94 -7.03 -3.24
CA ASP A 152 -5.14 -6.91 -4.45
C ASP A 152 -3.64 -7.07 -4.17
N PHE A 153 -3.14 -6.48 -3.09
CA PHE A 153 -1.75 -6.65 -2.70
C PHE A 153 -1.43 -8.11 -2.32
N GLU A 154 -2.32 -8.73 -1.54
CA GLU A 154 -2.15 -10.13 -1.15
C GLU A 154 -2.06 -11.06 -2.36
N SER A 155 -2.83 -10.76 -3.41
CA SER A 155 -2.88 -11.60 -4.60
C SER A 155 -1.53 -11.77 -5.30
N LEU A 156 -0.61 -10.83 -5.12
CA LEU A 156 0.73 -10.93 -5.69
C LEU A 156 1.52 -12.12 -5.13
N PHE A 157 1.24 -12.49 -3.88
CA PHE A 157 2.03 -13.46 -3.14
C PHE A 157 1.31 -14.80 -2.95
N SER A 158 0.03 -14.87 -3.32
CA SER A 158 -0.81 -16.04 -3.08
C SER A 158 -1.10 -16.88 -4.33
N HIS A 159 -0.44 -16.59 -5.44
CA HIS A 159 -0.61 -17.38 -6.65
C HIS A 159 0.04 -18.76 -6.50
N PRO A 160 -0.68 -19.83 -6.90
CA PRO A 160 -0.14 -21.19 -6.89
C PRO A 160 0.95 -21.38 -7.95
#